data_10939060675a134dcbf8678b0defffd7
#
_entry.id   10939060675a134dcbf8678b0defffd7
#
_cell.length_a   1.000
_cell.length_b   1.000
_cell.length_c   1.000
_cell.angle_alpha   90.00
_cell.angle_beta   90.00
_cell.angle_gamma   90.00
#
_symmetry.space_group_name_H-M   'P 1'
#
loop_
_entity.id
_entity.type
_entity.pdbx_description
1 polymer ?
#
loop_
_entity_poly.entity_id
_entity_poly.type
_entity_poly.pdbx_seq_one_letter_code
_entity_poly.pdbx_strand_id
1 'polypeptide(L)'
;EIHIIPHVIDENNYDSLENDSRVCKLLKEEFPCAVLAPDFKDPIEAKSYISNMDVFIGARMHSTIGAISAGVATIPFSYSKKFEGLFGNLNYPFVISATRIDTDEAVQQTVRYINDKDVLSKAYGRMMPEINDKLENVKKQIKGIMMH
;
A
#
# COMPACT_ATOMS: atom_id res chain seq x y z
N GLU A 1 -13.87 2.84 -10.96
CA GLU A 1 -14.42 3.40 -9.72
C GLU A 1 -13.26 3.73 -8.77
N ILE A 2 -13.37 4.81 -7.98
CA ILE A 2 -12.33 5.22 -7.01
C ILE A 2 -12.83 4.87 -5.61
N HIS A 3 -12.00 4.18 -4.83
CA HIS A 3 -12.24 3.86 -3.43
C HIS A 3 -11.28 4.60 -2.53
N ILE A 4 -11.80 5.26 -1.49
CA ILE A 4 -11.04 5.94 -0.44
C ILE A 4 -11.00 5.01 0.77
N ILE A 5 -9.79 4.59 1.17
CA ILE A 5 -9.62 3.52 2.17
C ILE A 5 -8.83 4.06 3.36
N PRO A 6 -9.47 4.31 4.52
CA PRO A 6 -8.75 4.63 5.74
C PRO A 6 -7.98 3.39 6.24
N HIS A 7 -6.77 3.57 6.72
CA HIS A 7 -5.93 2.46 7.21
C HIS A 7 -5.56 2.59 8.68
N VAL A 8 -5.30 3.80 9.15
CA VAL A 8 -5.12 4.09 10.58
C VAL A 8 -6.40 4.74 11.10
N ILE A 9 -7.10 4.03 11.96
CA ILE A 9 -8.37 4.47 12.55
C ILE A 9 -8.17 4.51 14.06
N ASP A 10 -8.36 5.67 14.66
CA ASP A 10 -8.32 5.86 16.12
C ASP A 10 -9.66 6.49 16.56
N GLU A 11 -10.52 5.65 17.12
CA GLU A 11 -11.84 6.06 17.61
C GLU A 11 -11.76 6.99 18.82
N ASN A 12 -10.67 6.88 19.60
CA ASN A 12 -10.47 7.68 20.80
C ASN A 12 -9.84 9.05 20.51
N ASN A 13 -9.23 9.23 19.36
CA ASN A 13 -8.55 10.47 18.97
C ASN A 13 -8.82 10.81 17.49
N TYR A 14 -10.06 11.20 17.23
CA TYR A 14 -10.51 11.52 15.88
C TYR A 14 -9.71 12.66 15.23
N ASP A 15 -9.26 13.63 16.00
CA ASP A 15 -8.51 14.82 15.54
C ASP A 15 -7.00 14.57 15.39
N SER A 16 -6.52 13.37 15.69
CA SER A 16 -5.12 13.01 15.48
C SER A 16 -4.73 13.15 14.01
N LEU A 17 -3.56 13.72 13.76
CA LEU A 17 -2.95 13.76 12.42
C LEU A 17 -2.62 12.37 11.86
N GLU A 18 -2.54 11.37 12.74
CA GLU A 18 -2.32 9.97 12.36
C GLU A 18 -3.62 9.25 11.95
N ASN A 19 -4.80 9.83 12.24
CA ASN A 19 -6.09 9.21 11.96
C ASN A 19 -6.53 9.49 10.52
N ASP A 20 -6.60 8.45 9.70
CA ASP A 20 -6.98 8.56 8.29
C ASP A 20 -8.48 8.83 8.10
N SER A 21 -9.34 8.45 9.06
CA SER A 21 -10.81 8.53 8.91
C SER A 21 -11.29 9.95 8.61
N ARG A 22 -10.70 10.96 9.27
CA ARG A 22 -11.04 12.36 9.04
C ARG A 22 -10.72 12.80 7.62
N VAL A 23 -9.49 12.54 7.18
CA VAL A 23 -9.03 12.93 5.84
C VAL A 23 -9.82 12.19 4.76
N CYS A 24 -10.11 10.91 4.96
CA CYS A 24 -10.91 10.12 4.03
C CYS A 24 -12.34 10.65 3.91
N LYS A 25 -12.96 11.13 5.00
CA LYS A 25 -14.28 11.76 4.96
C LYS A 25 -14.26 13.09 4.20
N LEU A 26 -13.26 13.94 4.44
CA LEU A 26 -13.08 15.19 3.69
C LEU A 26 -12.87 14.93 2.19
N LEU A 27 -12.08 13.93 1.84
CA LEU A 27 -11.91 13.53 0.44
C LEU A 27 -13.22 13.02 -0.18
N LYS A 28 -14.03 12.28 0.58
CA LYS A 28 -15.35 11.84 0.11
C LYS A 28 -16.31 13.00 -0.12
N GLU A 29 -16.27 14.04 0.70
CA GLU A 29 -17.06 15.27 0.51
C GLU A 29 -16.62 16.02 -0.76
N GLU A 30 -15.30 16.14 -0.99
CA GLU A 30 -14.74 16.79 -2.19
C GLU A 30 -14.98 15.97 -3.46
N PHE A 31 -14.94 14.63 -3.35
CA PHE A 31 -15.15 13.71 -4.47
C PHE A 31 -16.36 12.79 -4.23
N PRO A 32 -17.61 13.29 -4.41
CA PRO A 32 -18.83 12.54 -4.09
C PRO A 32 -19.00 11.24 -4.91
N CYS A 33 -18.36 11.14 -6.07
CA CYS A 33 -18.40 9.94 -6.90
C CYS A 33 -17.49 8.81 -6.40
N ALA A 34 -16.51 9.10 -5.50
CA ALA A 34 -15.67 8.07 -4.90
C ALA A 34 -16.45 7.28 -3.84
N VAL A 35 -16.08 6.04 -3.62
CA VAL A 35 -16.62 5.17 -2.57
C VAL A 35 -15.74 5.30 -1.32
N LEU A 36 -16.31 5.69 -0.19
CA LEU A 36 -15.62 5.57 1.09
C LEU A 36 -15.76 4.12 1.58
N ALA A 37 -14.63 3.44 1.76
CA ALA A 37 -14.62 2.09 2.30
C ALA A 37 -15.17 2.08 3.75
N PRO A 38 -15.78 0.97 4.18
CA PRO A 38 -16.22 0.82 5.57
C PRO A 38 -15.04 0.79 6.53
N ASP A 39 -15.31 1.07 7.79
CA ASP A 39 -14.34 0.82 8.85
C ASP A 39 -14.13 -0.69 9.01
N PHE A 40 -12.89 -1.13 8.90
CA PHE A 40 -12.54 -2.54 8.98
C PHE A 40 -12.30 -2.95 10.44
N LYS A 41 -12.74 -4.13 10.81
CA LYS A 41 -12.56 -4.66 12.17
C LYS A 41 -11.13 -5.13 12.42
N ASP A 42 -10.45 -5.57 11.36
CA ASP A 42 -9.11 -6.11 11.44
C ASP A 42 -8.34 -5.97 10.11
N PRO A 43 -7.02 -6.23 10.11
CA PRO A 43 -6.21 -6.16 8.90
C PRO A 43 -6.59 -7.18 7.81
N ILE A 44 -7.28 -8.27 8.16
CA ILE A 44 -7.70 -9.31 7.20
C ILE A 44 -8.85 -8.79 6.36
N GLU A 45 -9.84 -8.13 7.00
CA GLU A 45 -10.93 -7.47 6.27
C GLU A 45 -10.40 -6.37 5.34
N ALA A 46 -9.51 -5.51 5.84
CA ALA A 46 -8.90 -4.45 5.05
C ALA A 46 -8.16 -5.03 3.82
N LYS A 47 -7.35 -6.05 4.02
CA LYS A 47 -6.63 -6.72 2.94
C LYS A 47 -7.58 -7.40 1.95
N SER A 48 -8.64 -8.05 2.44
CA SER A 48 -9.66 -8.66 1.60
C SER A 48 -10.40 -7.63 0.73
N TYR A 49 -10.71 -6.47 1.30
CA TYR A 49 -11.30 -5.39 0.54
C TYR A 49 -10.35 -4.89 -0.55
N ILE A 50 -9.09 -4.60 -0.18
CA ILE A 50 -8.05 -4.12 -1.11
C ILE A 50 -7.80 -5.14 -2.23
N SER A 51 -7.87 -6.44 -1.96
CA SER A 51 -7.62 -7.49 -2.96
C SER A 51 -8.58 -7.48 -4.16
N ASN A 52 -9.70 -6.75 -4.07
CA ASN A 52 -10.66 -6.58 -5.17
C ASN A 52 -10.35 -5.35 -6.05
N MET A 53 -9.31 -4.58 -5.76
CA MET A 53 -8.94 -3.39 -6.52
C MET A 53 -8.06 -3.74 -7.71
N ASP A 54 -8.24 -3.06 -8.83
CA ASP A 54 -7.34 -3.16 -10.00
C ASP A 54 -5.97 -2.56 -9.73
N VAL A 55 -5.95 -1.40 -9.04
CA VAL A 55 -4.75 -0.65 -8.67
C VAL A 55 -4.93 -0.10 -7.26
N PHE A 56 -3.88 -0.17 -6.45
CA PHE A 56 -3.83 0.43 -5.13
C PHE A 56 -2.75 1.51 -5.07
N ILE A 57 -3.09 2.69 -4.58
CA ILE A 57 -2.15 3.78 -4.31
C ILE A 57 -2.15 4.00 -2.81
N GLY A 58 -0.99 3.88 -2.16
CA GLY A 58 -0.93 3.95 -0.71
C GLY A 58 0.22 4.75 -0.15
N ALA A 59 -0.07 5.65 0.79
CA ALA A 59 0.92 6.36 1.58
C ALA A 59 1.25 5.67 2.91
N ARG A 60 0.39 4.77 3.39
CA ARG A 60 0.68 3.95 4.58
C ARG A 60 1.43 2.68 4.17
N MET A 61 2.59 2.45 4.76
CA MET A 61 3.48 1.34 4.41
C MET A 61 2.79 -0.03 4.55
N HIS A 62 2.06 -0.26 5.64
CA HIS A 62 1.41 -1.54 5.89
C HIS A 62 0.25 -1.82 4.92
N SER A 63 -0.55 -0.81 4.55
CA SER A 63 -1.58 -0.98 3.51
C SER A 63 -0.98 -1.31 2.15
N THR A 64 0.14 -0.67 1.81
CA THR A 64 0.87 -0.92 0.57
C THR A 64 1.45 -2.34 0.53
N ILE A 65 2.04 -2.81 1.64
CA ILE A 65 2.50 -4.21 1.77
C ILE A 65 1.31 -5.17 1.67
N GLY A 66 0.19 -4.83 2.32
CA GLY A 66 -1.05 -5.59 2.25
C GLY A 66 -1.55 -5.76 0.82
N ALA A 67 -1.62 -4.68 0.05
CA ALA A 67 -2.03 -4.67 -1.35
C ALA A 67 -1.11 -5.50 -2.23
N ILE A 68 0.21 -5.30 -2.12
CA ILE A 68 1.20 -6.09 -2.86
C ILE A 68 1.06 -7.58 -2.51
N SER A 69 0.95 -7.92 -1.22
CA SER A 69 0.83 -9.32 -0.79
C SER A 69 -0.50 -9.98 -1.19
N ALA A 70 -1.48 -9.19 -1.61
CA ALA A 70 -2.74 -9.64 -2.20
C ALA A 70 -2.69 -9.76 -3.74
N GLY A 71 -1.57 -9.40 -4.37
CA GLY A 71 -1.40 -9.45 -5.83
C GLY A 71 -1.94 -8.23 -6.57
N VAL A 72 -2.30 -7.16 -5.86
CA VAL A 72 -2.84 -5.95 -6.45
C VAL A 72 -1.72 -5.10 -7.05
N ALA A 73 -1.91 -4.58 -8.25
CA ALA A 73 -1.01 -3.62 -8.87
C ALA A 73 -0.90 -2.37 -7.97
N THR A 74 0.28 -2.09 -7.43
CA THR A 74 0.41 -1.14 -6.33
C THR A 74 1.39 -0.02 -6.66
N ILE A 75 1.03 1.20 -6.32
CA ILE A 75 1.86 2.40 -6.42
C ILE A 75 2.11 2.92 -4.99
N PRO A 76 3.27 2.59 -4.40
CA PRO A 76 3.67 3.13 -3.10
C PRO A 76 3.94 4.63 -3.22
N PHE A 77 3.29 5.44 -2.35
CA PHE A 77 3.52 6.88 -2.25
C PHE A 77 4.34 7.17 -0.98
N SER A 78 5.65 7.31 -1.15
CA SER A 78 6.59 7.38 -0.04
C SER A 78 6.83 8.81 0.44
N TYR A 79 6.71 9.02 1.74
CA TYR A 79 7.09 10.26 2.43
C TYR A 79 8.27 10.07 3.39
N SER A 80 8.93 8.90 3.38
CA SER A 80 10.05 8.63 4.29
C SER A 80 11.11 7.72 3.67
N LYS A 81 12.37 7.91 4.12
CA LYS A 81 13.50 7.06 3.70
C LYS A 81 13.31 5.58 4.06
N LYS A 82 12.61 5.28 5.16
CA LYS A 82 12.31 3.90 5.58
C LYS A 82 11.41 3.21 4.56
N PHE A 83 10.41 3.92 4.08
CA PHE A 83 9.47 3.43 3.06
C PHE A 83 10.21 3.16 1.74
N GLU A 84 10.99 4.15 1.25
CA GLU A 84 11.80 4.00 0.04
C GLU A 84 12.81 2.85 0.15
N GLY A 85 13.46 2.69 1.31
CA GLY A 85 14.42 1.62 1.57
C GLY A 85 13.80 0.22 1.49
N LEU A 86 12.57 0.05 2.00
CA LEU A 86 11.86 -1.22 1.91
C LEU A 86 11.65 -1.64 0.44
N PHE A 87 11.06 -0.77 -0.36
CA PHE A 87 10.77 -1.07 -1.75
C PHE A 87 12.01 -1.12 -2.63
N GLY A 88 13.04 -0.32 -2.30
CA GLY A 88 14.36 -0.39 -2.95
C GLY A 88 15.03 -1.75 -2.74
N ASN A 89 14.97 -2.30 -1.53
CA ASN A 89 15.50 -3.63 -1.21
C ASN A 89 14.74 -4.78 -1.90
N LEU A 90 13.52 -4.50 -2.35
CA LEU A 90 12.70 -5.43 -3.12
C LEU A 90 12.83 -5.22 -4.64
N ASN A 91 13.69 -4.32 -5.07
CA ASN A 91 13.82 -3.91 -6.48
C ASN A 91 12.48 -3.50 -7.12
N TYR A 92 11.58 -2.88 -6.33
CA TYR A 92 10.29 -2.41 -6.81
C TYR A 92 10.38 -0.97 -7.32
N PRO A 93 10.28 -0.72 -8.64
CA PRO A 93 10.64 0.57 -9.23
C PRO A 93 9.52 1.62 -9.23
N PHE A 94 8.29 1.24 -8.82
CA PHE A 94 7.11 2.09 -8.97
C PHE A 94 6.77 2.91 -7.73
N VAL A 95 7.78 3.29 -6.96
CA VAL A 95 7.62 4.14 -5.78
C VAL A 95 7.61 5.61 -6.19
N ILE A 96 6.58 6.34 -5.82
CA ILE A 96 6.51 7.79 -5.95
C ILE A 96 7.01 8.42 -4.66
N SER A 97 8.03 9.26 -4.75
CA SER A 97 8.63 9.91 -3.57
C SER A 97 8.07 11.32 -3.38
N ALA A 98 7.20 11.50 -2.39
CA ALA A 98 6.65 12.81 -2.01
C ALA A 98 7.70 13.81 -1.49
N THR A 99 8.94 13.35 -1.22
CA THR A 99 10.03 14.19 -0.72
C THR A 99 11.01 14.63 -1.79
N ARG A 100 10.93 14.05 -3.00
CA ARG A 100 11.90 14.29 -4.09
C ARG A 100 11.31 14.95 -5.32
N ILE A 101 10.00 14.87 -5.49
CA ILE A 101 9.30 15.41 -6.65
C ILE A 101 8.17 16.32 -6.17
N ASP A 102 7.76 17.25 -7.01
CA ASP A 102 6.63 18.11 -6.75
C ASP A 102 5.28 17.41 -7.02
N THR A 103 4.20 18.11 -6.70
CA THR A 103 2.84 17.56 -6.81
C THR A 103 2.48 17.25 -8.27
N ASP A 104 2.85 18.11 -9.22
CA ASP A 104 2.50 17.94 -10.62
C ASP A 104 3.21 16.72 -11.21
N GLU A 105 4.49 16.56 -10.90
CA GLU A 105 5.27 15.39 -11.30
C GLU A 105 4.72 14.11 -10.66
N ALA A 106 4.33 14.15 -9.37
CA ALA A 106 3.73 13.01 -8.68
C ALA A 106 2.43 12.57 -9.34
N VAL A 107 1.56 13.52 -9.71
CA VAL A 107 0.31 13.25 -10.43
C VAL A 107 0.58 12.63 -11.79
N GLN A 108 1.49 13.20 -12.58
CA GLN A 108 1.85 12.67 -13.90
C GLN A 108 2.40 11.23 -13.81
N GLN A 109 3.29 10.96 -12.86
CA GLN A 109 3.81 9.62 -12.64
C GLN A 109 2.71 8.64 -12.23
N THR A 110 1.82 9.04 -11.33
CA THR A 110 0.68 8.23 -10.89
C THR A 110 -0.21 7.85 -12.07
N VAL A 111 -0.62 8.83 -12.88
CA VAL A 111 -1.48 8.60 -14.05
C VAL A 111 -0.79 7.67 -15.05
N ARG A 112 0.50 7.87 -15.31
CA ARG A 112 1.27 6.99 -16.19
C ARG A 112 1.28 5.55 -15.69
N TYR A 113 1.50 5.32 -14.39
CA TYR A 113 1.53 3.98 -13.81
C TYR A 113 0.15 3.32 -13.81
N ILE A 114 -0.93 4.06 -13.55
CA ILE A 114 -2.31 3.54 -13.65
C ILE A 114 -2.60 3.08 -15.08
N ASN A 115 -2.21 3.85 -16.08
CA ASN A 115 -2.43 3.50 -17.49
C ASN A 115 -1.61 2.28 -17.92
N ASP A 116 -0.54 1.95 -17.23
CA ASP A 116 0.33 0.81 -17.52
C ASP A 116 0.32 -0.23 -16.38
N LYS A 117 -0.87 -0.55 -15.88
CA LYS A 117 -1.07 -1.48 -14.75
C LYS A 117 -0.47 -2.86 -14.97
N ASP A 118 -0.35 -3.30 -16.22
CA ASP A 118 0.27 -4.59 -16.56
C ASP A 118 1.75 -4.62 -16.21
N VAL A 119 2.45 -3.49 -16.29
CA VAL A 119 3.86 -3.38 -15.88
C VAL A 119 3.98 -3.47 -14.35
N LEU A 120 3.05 -2.89 -13.59
CA LEU A 120 2.98 -3.04 -12.14
C LEU A 120 2.78 -4.52 -11.74
N SER A 121 1.85 -5.21 -12.40
CA SER A 121 1.57 -6.63 -12.15
C SER A 121 2.79 -7.52 -12.50
N LYS A 122 3.50 -7.22 -13.58
CA LYS A 122 4.74 -7.93 -13.94
C LYS A 122 5.86 -7.68 -12.91
N ALA A 123 5.97 -6.47 -12.36
CA ALA A 123 6.95 -6.18 -11.31
C ALA A 123 6.66 -6.99 -10.04
N TYR A 124 5.40 -7.09 -9.64
CA TYR A 124 4.96 -7.98 -8.57
C TYR A 124 5.41 -9.43 -8.83
N GLY A 125 5.13 -9.97 -10.00
CA GLY A 125 5.50 -11.34 -10.36
C GLY A 125 7.01 -11.61 -10.31
N ARG A 126 7.86 -10.60 -10.54
CA ARG A 126 9.32 -10.71 -10.41
C ARG A 126 9.79 -10.66 -8.96
N MET A 127 9.13 -9.87 -8.14
CA MET A 127 9.50 -9.64 -6.74
C MET A 127 9.08 -10.81 -5.81
N MET A 128 7.93 -11.41 -6.05
CA MET A 128 7.34 -12.41 -5.16
C MET A 128 8.17 -13.67 -4.94
N PRO A 129 8.86 -14.24 -5.94
CA PRO A 129 9.75 -15.39 -5.70
C PRO A 129 10.83 -15.10 -4.66
N GLU A 130 11.50 -13.95 -4.77
CA GLU A 130 12.54 -13.53 -3.80
C GLU A 130 11.97 -13.34 -2.37
N ILE A 131 10.78 -12.76 -2.26
CA ILE A 131 10.10 -12.59 -0.98
C ILE A 131 9.77 -13.97 -0.38
N ASN A 132 9.22 -14.87 -1.17
CA ASN A 132 8.88 -16.21 -0.70
C ASN A 132 10.10 -16.99 -0.24
N ASP A 133 11.22 -16.92 -0.95
CA ASP A 133 12.46 -17.56 -0.54
C ASP A 133 12.98 -17.01 0.81
N LYS A 134 12.93 -15.66 0.98
CA LYS A 134 13.29 -15.02 2.26
C LYS A 134 12.37 -15.48 3.39
N LEU A 135 11.06 -15.58 3.16
CA LEU A 135 10.08 -16.04 4.14
C LEU A 135 10.32 -17.51 4.53
N GLU A 136 10.59 -18.37 3.57
CA GLU A 136 10.88 -19.79 3.86
C GLU A 136 12.18 -19.95 4.66
N ASN A 137 13.19 -19.14 4.38
CA ASN A 137 14.43 -19.12 5.17
C ASN A 137 14.17 -18.69 6.62
N VAL A 138 13.37 -17.66 6.86
CA VAL A 138 12.98 -17.21 8.20
C VAL A 138 12.19 -18.31 8.92
N LYS A 139 11.22 -18.94 8.26
CA LYS A 139 10.46 -20.07 8.82
C LYS A 139 11.38 -21.23 9.25
N LYS A 140 12.37 -21.59 8.43
CA LYS A 140 13.36 -22.63 8.77
C LYS A 140 14.17 -22.27 10.00
N GLN A 141 14.63 -21.01 10.09
CA GLN A 141 15.40 -20.52 11.25
C GLN A 141 14.57 -20.59 12.54
N ILE A 142 13.31 -20.10 12.51
CA ILE A 142 12.39 -20.16 13.65
C ILE A 142 12.16 -21.59 14.11
N LYS A 143 11.88 -22.51 13.17
CA LYS A 143 11.70 -23.93 13.50
C LYS A 143 12.95 -24.52 14.14
N GLY A 144 14.14 -24.19 13.65
CA GLY A 144 15.40 -24.61 14.24
C GLY A 144 15.60 -24.17 15.69
N ILE A 145 15.16 -22.93 16.02
CA ILE A 145 15.22 -22.39 17.39
C ILE A 145 14.22 -23.07 18.32
N MET A 146 13.02 -23.40 17.83
CA MET A 146 11.95 -24.00 18.64
C MET A 146 12.19 -25.49 18.93
N MET A 147 13.10 -26.15 18.23
CA MET A 147 13.42 -27.58 18.41
C MET A 147 14.64 -27.83 19.32
N HIS A 148 15.20 -26.78 19.88
CA HIS A 148 16.24 -26.79 20.91
C HIS A 148 15.73 -26.22 22.23
#